data_ddf6d3416682e976c21f75bb9144092b
#
_entry.id   ddf6d3416682e976c21f75bb9144092b
#
_cell.length_a   1.000
_cell.length_b   1.000
_cell.length_c   1.000
_cell.angle_alpha   90.00
_cell.angle_beta   90.00
_cell.angle_gamma   90.00
#
_symmetry.space_group_name_H-M   'P 1'
#
loop_
_entity.id
_entity.type
_entity.pdbx_description
1 polymer ?
#
loop_
_entity_poly.entity_id
_entity_poly.type
_entity_poly.pdbx_seq_one_letter_code
_entity_poly.pdbx_strand_id
1 'polypeptide(L)'
;MKAKLMMASAAIAMAAALLPSAALAADGVSLLAGKVVSSSGEALAGIPIKARRDNSPMTVAVYTDAKGEYAFPAWSELKPGSYSIAVDLPDFERVAKPVALADGKARTVDFTLKAKPVAYEDATASEIVAGLPGTDHQKVLLSQCGNCHTLQWALRIPRSKDEWAQVIKRMAGRAAEDHTPGTYAFSQQQFIEPLAEYLAAIRGPGSSDAIPFKQRPRPTDAAATNLVVTEYALPRGGERELFMMRGDRRFVWPHDVIVNEKYAYYTDHFSYVLGRVDVKSGETTEMPFTLPQGAGRGNRAEMDGRPGDPGGGAHELQFDTKGNVIVGMDNGTVKYDPETGKFASWPMGRPMFGLDPNGNVWFMKRNNSEIVKIDTSSEDSKPVSFLVPKNRGIYDTDTDSKGRTHVYIWREGKVGIFDPKTVEYTEYKTPTPMAGPRRGQIDAQDRLWAAEFYAGQVLMFDPDKKLLKEYPLTNGGKPYTAPYAEPYSLSVDDKNQIVWTNDFSANRLYRIDMNTGQSTEYMTPSNYELRDLKVDTAAARPTVWLPSYRPPSKLVKIEMR
;
A
#
# COMPACT_ATOMS: atom_id res chain seq x y z
N MET A 1 -59.68 -31.13 43.01
CA MET A 1 -58.24 -31.26 43.23
C MET A 1 -57.52 -30.38 42.19
N LYS A 2 -57.09 -29.20 42.58
CA LYS A 2 -56.38 -28.22 41.73
C LYS A 2 -54.89 -28.24 42.11
N ALA A 3 -54.01 -28.69 41.22
CA ALA A 3 -52.55 -28.61 41.37
C ALA A 3 -52.09 -27.26 40.93
N LYS A 4 -51.42 -26.51 41.81
CA LYS A 4 -50.73 -25.25 41.53
C LYS A 4 -49.33 -25.56 40.98
N LEU A 5 -49.05 -25.06 39.80
CA LEU A 5 -47.73 -25.07 39.18
C LEU A 5 -46.98 -23.79 39.64
N MET A 6 -45.94 -23.96 40.45
CA MET A 6 -45.02 -22.85 40.80
C MET A 6 -43.97 -22.71 39.69
N MET A 7 -43.96 -21.59 39.00
CA MET A 7 -42.82 -21.18 38.18
C MET A 7 -41.73 -20.56 39.06
N ALA A 8 -40.58 -21.17 39.05
CA ALA A 8 -39.36 -20.60 39.63
C ALA A 8 -38.61 -19.84 38.53
N SER A 9 -38.57 -18.52 38.63
CA SER A 9 -37.73 -17.66 37.79
C SER A 9 -36.29 -17.72 38.27
N ALA A 10 -35.43 -18.35 37.52
CA ALA A 10 -33.99 -18.29 37.74
C ALA A 10 -33.41 -17.00 37.09
N ALA A 11 -33.03 -16.05 37.92
CA ALA A 11 -32.27 -14.88 37.48
C ALA A 11 -30.81 -15.32 37.24
N ILE A 12 -30.40 -15.36 35.99
CA ILE A 12 -29.00 -15.53 35.59
C ILE A 12 -28.34 -14.18 35.78
N ALA A 13 -27.57 -14.01 36.84
CA ALA A 13 -26.65 -12.91 37.02
C ALA A 13 -25.47 -13.13 36.09
N MET A 14 -25.38 -12.36 35.01
CA MET A 14 -24.16 -12.23 34.19
C MET A 14 -23.11 -11.54 35.06
N ALA A 15 -22.19 -12.29 35.64
CA ALA A 15 -20.96 -11.77 36.14
C ALA A 15 -20.07 -11.37 34.95
N ALA A 16 -19.98 -10.06 34.71
CA ALA A 16 -18.95 -9.52 33.83
C ALA A 16 -17.60 -9.82 34.46
N ALA A 17 -16.94 -10.87 34.00
CA ALA A 17 -15.57 -11.15 34.34
C ALA A 17 -14.71 -10.01 33.79
N LEU A 18 -14.26 -9.13 34.67
CA LEU A 18 -13.13 -8.26 34.46
C LEU A 18 -11.92 -9.17 34.19
N LEU A 19 -11.62 -9.41 32.90
CA LEU A 19 -10.33 -9.99 32.53
C LEU A 19 -9.28 -8.95 32.90
N PRO A 20 -8.32 -9.25 33.74
CA PRO A 20 -7.22 -8.36 34.01
C PRO A 20 -6.41 -8.23 32.71
N SER A 21 -5.78 -7.09 32.55
CA SER A 21 -4.80 -6.74 31.49
C SER A 21 -3.59 -7.71 31.48
N ALA A 22 -3.84 -8.98 31.22
CA ALA A 22 -2.83 -10.03 31.14
C ALA A 22 -2.08 -10.06 29.80
N ALA A 23 -2.50 -9.27 28.81
CA ALA A 23 -1.83 -9.19 27.51
C ALA A 23 -0.45 -8.51 27.59
N LEU A 24 -0.19 -7.67 28.58
CA LEU A 24 1.13 -7.03 28.79
C LEU A 24 2.16 -7.92 29.48
N ALA A 25 1.74 -9.04 30.07
CA ALA A 25 2.65 -9.92 30.85
C ALA A 25 3.35 -11.00 30.00
N ALA A 26 2.90 -11.25 28.78
CA ALA A 26 3.47 -12.29 27.91
C ALA A 26 4.71 -11.84 27.09
N ASP A 27 4.99 -10.53 27.02
CA ASP A 27 6.01 -9.96 26.12
C ASP A 27 7.34 -9.59 26.80
N GLY A 28 7.58 -10.00 28.01
CA GLY A 28 8.79 -9.64 28.76
C GLY A 28 8.78 -8.20 29.31
N VAL A 29 9.87 -7.80 30.00
CA VAL A 29 9.95 -6.46 30.60
C VAL A 29 10.22 -5.41 29.55
N SER A 30 9.29 -4.48 29.36
CA SER A 30 9.48 -3.30 28.50
C SER A 30 10.62 -2.41 29.03
N LEU A 31 11.56 -2.07 28.14
CA LEU A 31 12.65 -1.13 28.48
C LEU A 31 12.21 0.34 28.39
N LEU A 32 11.12 0.63 27.68
CA LEU A 32 10.61 1.97 27.47
C LEU A 32 9.08 1.97 27.46
N ALA A 33 8.49 2.75 28.33
CA ALA A 33 7.04 2.94 28.45
C ALA A 33 6.73 4.38 28.85
N GLY A 34 5.47 4.75 28.89
CA GLY A 34 5.03 6.06 29.36
C GLY A 34 3.57 6.34 29.06
N LYS A 35 3.19 7.58 29.26
CA LYS A 35 1.83 8.09 29.06
C LYS A 35 1.82 9.36 28.22
N VAL A 36 0.78 9.51 27.41
CA VAL A 36 0.54 10.71 26.60
C VAL A 36 -0.78 11.35 27.01
N VAL A 37 -0.72 12.62 27.34
CA VAL A 37 -1.89 13.44 27.69
C VAL A 37 -1.93 14.72 26.87
N SER A 38 -3.11 15.31 26.76
CA SER A 38 -3.29 16.66 26.22
C SER A 38 -2.80 17.71 27.21
N SER A 39 -2.73 18.97 26.78
CA SER A 39 -2.45 20.11 27.67
C SER A 39 -3.52 20.31 28.76
N SER A 40 -4.73 19.73 28.60
CA SER A 40 -5.77 19.70 29.65
C SER A 40 -5.69 18.49 30.57
N GLY A 41 -4.72 17.57 30.36
CA GLY A 41 -4.54 16.37 31.16
C GLY A 41 -5.35 15.14 30.70
N GLU A 42 -6.08 15.25 29.60
CA GLU A 42 -6.86 14.14 29.03
C GLU A 42 -5.95 13.10 28.37
N ALA A 43 -6.24 11.81 28.57
CA ALA A 43 -5.51 10.73 27.92
C ALA A 43 -5.69 10.75 26.40
N LEU A 44 -4.60 10.60 25.65
CA LEU A 44 -4.61 10.62 24.20
C LEU A 44 -4.33 9.21 23.65
N ALA A 45 -5.35 8.59 23.06
CA ALA A 45 -5.27 7.27 22.44
C ALA A 45 -4.83 7.34 20.97
N GLY A 46 -4.19 6.25 20.48
CA GLY A 46 -3.79 6.13 19.07
C GLY A 46 -2.65 7.05 18.66
N ILE A 47 -1.87 7.56 19.62
CA ILE A 47 -0.70 8.40 19.35
C ILE A 47 0.53 7.52 19.09
N PRO A 48 1.16 7.60 17.89
CA PRO A 48 2.41 6.90 17.63
C PRO A 48 3.58 7.55 18.38
N ILE A 49 4.28 6.75 19.17
CA ILE A 49 5.51 7.12 19.86
C ILE A 49 6.69 6.51 19.13
N LYS A 50 7.56 7.34 18.59
CA LYS A 50 8.72 6.94 17.78
C LYS A 50 9.99 6.93 18.63
N ALA A 51 10.70 5.80 18.64
CA ALA A 51 12.01 5.66 19.24
C ALA A 51 13.07 5.49 18.15
N ARG A 52 13.96 6.46 18.00
CA ARG A 52 15.08 6.41 17.05
C ARG A 52 16.39 6.44 17.83
N ARG A 53 17.19 5.39 17.66
CA ARG A 53 18.56 5.36 18.20
C ARG A 53 19.47 6.27 17.40
N ASP A 54 20.42 6.93 18.08
CA ASP A 54 21.41 7.79 17.43
C ASP A 54 22.21 6.99 16.39
N ASN A 55 22.41 7.59 15.24
CA ASN A 55 23.10 7.00 14.07
C ASN A 55 22.48 5.69 13.51
N SER A 56 21.23 5.37 13.86
CA SER A 56 20.52 4.22 13.31
C SER A 56 19.65 4.64 12.10
N PRO A 57 19.59 3.83 11.04
CA PRO A 57 18.61 4.02 9.96
C PRO A 57 17.20 3.58 10.38
N MET A 58 17.05 2.97 11.55
CA MET A 58 15.80 2.39 12.03
C MET A 58 15.11 3.30 13.04
N THR A 59 13.78 3.36 12.92
CA THR A 59 12.90 3.99 13.93
C THR A 59 11.79 3.00 14.29
N VAL A 60 11.62 2.72 15.58
CA VAL A 60 10.54 1.85 16.07
C VAL A 60 9.42 2.72 16.63
N ALA A 61 8.17 2.39 16.32
CA ALA A 61 7.01 3.10 16.83
C ALA A 61 6.00 2.13 17.45
N VAL A 62 5.35 2.58 18.54
CA VAL A 62 4.22 1.93 19.18
C VAL A 62 3.11 2.96 19.39
N TYR A 63 1.89 2.52 19.65
CA TYR A 63 0.74 3.41 19.80
C TYR A 63 0.24 3.42 21.24
N THR A 64 -0.32 4.56 21.65
CA THR A 64 -1.00 4.66 22.94
C THR A 64 -2.34 3.95 22.91
N ASP A 65 -2.69 3.31 24.02
CA ASP A 65 -3.99 2.69 24.26
C ASP A 65 -5.07 3.74 24.66
N ALA A 66 -6.26 3.26 25.00
CA ALA A 66 -7.40 4.11 25.42
C ALA A 66 -7.11 4.94 26.69
N LYS A 67 -6.10 4.56 27.50
CA LYS A 67 -5.68 5.30 28.69
C LYS A 67 -4.53 6.28 28.40
N GLY A 68 -4.10 6.36 27.13
CA GLY A 68 -2.93 7.12 26.71
C GLY A 68 -1.60 6.45 27.11
N GLU A 69 -1.61 5.20 27.51
CA GLU A 69 -0.42 4.46 27.94
C GLU A 69 0.22 3.75 26.74
N TYR A 70 1.56 3.70 26.72
CA TYR A 70 2.32 2.99 25.71
C TYR A 70 3.48 2.22 26.33
N ALA A 71 3.87 1.12 25.68
CA ALA A 71 5.05 0.35 26.03
C ALA A 71 5.67 -0.26 24.78
N PHE A 72 6.99 -0.24 24.69
CA PHE A 72 7.72 -0.97 23.66
C PHE A 72 7.91 -2.40 24.15
N PRO A 73 7.35 -3.43 23.49
CA PRO A 73 7.51 -4.81 23.94
C PRO A 73 8.98 -5.23 23.86
N ALA A 74 9.41 -6.14 24.72
CA ALA A 74 10.81 -6.59 24.79
C ALA A 74 11.31 -7.13 23.44
N TRP A 75 10.43 -7.77 22.68
CA TRP A 75 10.74 -8.28 21.33
C TRP A 75 10.88 -7.21 20.26
N SER A 76 10.54 -5.93 20.55
CA SER A 76 10.83 -4.81 19.62
C SER A 76 12.34 -4.50 19.53
N GLU A 77 13.15 -5.21 20.29
CA GLU A 77 14.62 -5.20 20.24
C GLU A 77 15.25 -3.81 20.38
N LEU A 78 14.65 -2.93 21.19
CA LEU A 78 15.32 -1.68 21.55
C LEU A 78 16.62 -2.00 22.30
N LYS A 79 17.74 -1.78 21.62
CA LYS A 79 19.09 -2.05 22.19
C LYS A 79 19.53 -0.89 23.10
N PRO A 80 20.42 -1.12 24.07
CA PRO A 80 21.03 -0.04 24.84
C PRO A 80 21.65 1.03 23.96
N GLY A 81 21.57 2.28 24.37
CA GLY A 81 22.10 3.43 23.65
C GLY A 81 21.30 4.71 23.87
N SER A 82 21.73 5.77 23.20
CA SER A 82 21.04 7.06 23.18
C SER A 82 19.93 7.04 22.13
N TYR A 83 18.76 7.55 22.51
CA TYR A 83 17.56 7.62 21.66
C TYR A 83 16.97 9.02 21.68
N SER A 84 16.33 9.38 20.58
CA SER A 84 15.32 10.42 20.51
C SER A 84 13.95 9.76 20.54
N ILE A 85 13.15 10.04 21.58
CA ILE A 85 11.76 9.57 21.68
C ILE A 85 10.86 10.72 21.31
N ALA A 86 10.02 10.55 20.28
CA ALA A 86 9.28 11.67 19.70
C ALA A 86 7.82 11.33 19.40
N VAL A 87 6.97 12.36 19.52
CA VAL A 87 5.66 12.45 18.89
C VAL A 87 5.76 13.51 17.80
N ASP A 88 5.44 13.11 16.57
CA ASP A 88 5.50 13.96 15.39
C ASP A 88 4.27 13.70 14.52
N LEU A 89 3.22 14.47 14.79
CA LEU A 89 1.92 14.40 14.13
C LEU A 89 1.49 15.78 13.64
N PRO A 90 0.73 15.87 12.54
CA PRO A 90 0.33 17.15 11.97
C PRO A 90 -0.62 17.98 12.85
N ASP A 91 -1.38 17.31 13.73
CA ASP A 91 -2.38 17.94 14.63
C ASP A 91 -1.83 18.30 16.03
N PHE A 92 -0.54 18.06 16.28
CA PHE A 92 0.14 18.45 17.53
C PHE A 92 1.46 19.16 17.26
N GLU A 93 1.89 20.00 18.18
CA GLU A 93 3.26 20.52 18.21
C GLU A 93 4.21 19.34 18.41
N ARG A 94 5.26 19.25 17.58
CA ARG A 94 6.26 18.19 17.69
C ARG A 94 6.98 18.24 19.02
N VAL A 95 7.04 17.11 19.71
CA VAL A 95 7.80 16.97 20.98
C VAL A 95 8.80 15.82 20.83
N ALA A 96 10.03 16.04 21.24
CA ALA A 96 11.08 15.02 21.26
C ALA A 96 11.87 15.11 22.56
N LYS A 97 12.22 13.95 23.15
CA LYS A 97 12.99 13.82 24.38
C LYS A 97 14.19 12.90 24.18
N PRO A 98 15.42 13.33 24.52
CA PRO A 98 16.58 12.45 24.53
C PRO A 98 16.47 11.48 25.70
N VAL A 99 16.77 10.21 25.47
CA VAL A 99 16.69 9.14 26.48
C VAL A 99 17.85 8.16 26.29
N ALA A 100 18.55 7.85 27.37
CA ALA A 100 19.52 6.76 27.40
C ALA A 100 18.86 5.48 27.90
N LEU A 101 18.85 4.43 27.10
CA LEU A 101 18.44 3.08 27.48
C LEU A 101 19.66 2.28 27.89
N ALA A 102 19.54 1.50 28.97
CA ALA A 102 20.56 0.60 29.48
C ALA A 102 19.95 -0.77 29.73
N ASP A 103 20.78 -1.81 29.64
CA ASP A 103 20.34 -3.19 29.84
C ASP A 103 19.60 -3.37 31.19
N GLY A 104 18.43 -4.01 31.10
CA GLY A 104 17.62 -4.36 32.28
C GLY A 104 17.03 -3.16 33.05
N LYS A 105 17.19 -1.93 32.58
CA LYS A 105 16.66 -0.71 33.23
C LYS A 105 15.51 -0.11 32.45
N ALA A 106 14.29 -0.33 32.91
CA ALA A 106 13.10 0.32 32.34
C ALA A 106 13.17 1.85 32.49
N ARG A 107 12.68 2.55 31.49
CA ARG A 107 12.53 4.01 31.46
C ARG A 107 11.09 4.38 31.21
N THR A 108 10.60 5.38 31.95
CA THR A 108 9.30 6.00 31.72
C THR A 108 9.50 7.37 31.09
N VAL A 109 8.80 7.62 29.97
CA VAL A 109 8.87 8.89 29.23
C VAL A 109 7.45 9.34 28.92
N ASP A 110 6.94 10.29 29.70
CA ASP A 110 5.60 10.83 29.50
C ASP A 110 5.63 12.03 28.55
N PHE A 111 4.53 12.25 27.83
CA PHE A 111 4.35 13.38 26.94
C PHE A 111 3.08 14.16 27.28
N THR A 112 3.19 15.48 27.25
CA THR A 112 2.04 16.40 27.20
C THR A 112 2.03 17.05 25.83
N LEU A 113 0.96 16.84 25.07
CA LEU A 113 0.84 17.35 23.71
C LEU A 113 -0.03 18.58 23.66
N LYS A 114 0.42 19.58 22.92
CA LYS A 114 -0.33 20.76 22.58
C LYS A 114 -0.88 20.65 21.17
N ALA A 115 -2.20 20.66 21.04
CA ALA A 115 -2.86 20.60 19.75
C ALA A 115 -2.55 21.85 18.92
N LYS A 116 -2.45 21.68 17.62
CA LYS A 116 -2.35 22.74 16.61
C LYS A 116 -3.29 22.43 15.44
N PRO A 117 -3.75 23.44 14.71
CA PRO A 117 -4.45 23.20 13.44
C PRO A 117 -3.57 22.42 12.48
N VAL A 118 -4.15 21.44 11.78
CA VAL A 118 -3.47 20.75 10.67
C VAL A 118 -3.33 21.72 9.51
N ALA A 119 -2.13 21.82 8.96
CA ALA A 119 -1.89 22.60 7.77
C ALA A 119 -2.43 21.85 6.53
N TYR A 120 -2.91 22.58 5.52
CA TYR A 120 -3.36 21.99 4.26
C TYR A 120 -2.29 21.12 3.60
N GLU A 121 -1.04 21.51 3.75
CA GLU A 121 0.14 20.79 3.25
C GLU A 121 0.29 19.40 3.87
N ASP A 122 -0.24 19.21 5.07
CA ASP A 122 -0.17 17.95 5.81
C ASP A 122 -1.40 17.04 5.57
N ALA A 123 -2.45 17.60 4.95
CA ALA A 123 -3.65 16.83 4.63
C ALA A 123 -3.35 15.72 3.59
N THR A 124 -3.94 14.56 3.79
CA THR A 124 -3.90 13.46 2.81
C THR A 124 -4.83 13.76 1.63
N ALA A 125 -4.62 13.08 0.49
CA ALA A 125 -5.51 13.23 -0.66
C ALA A 125 -6.97 12.88 -0.30
N SER A 126 -7.18 11.82 0.49
CA SER A 126 -8.48 11.42 1.02
C SER A 126 -9.17 12.54 1.81
N GLU A 127 -8.46 13.22 2.70
CA GLU A 127 -8.98 14.32 3.52
C GLU A 127 -9.32 15.55 2.68
N ILE A 128 -8.50 15.88 1.67
CA ILE A 128 -8.79 16.97 0.73
C ILE A 128 -10.06 16.66 -0.05
N VAL A 129 -10.14 15.49 -0.66
CA VAL A 129 -11.32 15.08 -1.43
C VAL A 129 -12.58 15.03 -0.54
N ALA A 130 -12.45 14.58 0.71
CA ALA A 130 -13.55 14.57 1.67
C ALA A 130 -14.08 15.98 2.01
N GLY A 131 -13.21 16.97 2.08
CA GLY A 131 -13.57 18.36 2.40
C GLY A 131 -14.15 19.15 1.25
N LEU A 132 -13.90 18.74 0.00
CA LEU A 132 -14.39 19.41 -1.19
C LEU A 132 -15.89 19.17 -1.42
N PRO A 133 -16.64 20.14 -1.97
CA PRO A 133 -18.02 19.91 -2.43
C PRO A 133 -18.04 18.99 -3.66
N GLY A 134 -19.22 18.51 -4.02
CA GLY A 134 -19.45 17.73 -5.24
C GLY A 134 -19.94 16.31 -4.97
N THR A 135 -20.24 15.61 -6.07
CA THR A 135 -20.70 14.20 -6.04
C THR A 135 -19.53 13.22 -5.85
N ASP A 136 -19.84 12.02 -5.40
CA ASP A 136 -18.83 10.96 -5.24
C ASP A 136 -18.09 10.66 -6.55
N HIS A 137 -18.81 10.65 -7.68
CA HIS A 137 -18.20 10.46 -8.99
C HIS A 137 -17.17 11.56 -9.34
N GLN A 138 -17.50 12.84 -9.08
CA GLN A 138 -16.57 13.96 -9.29
C GLN A 138 -15.32 13.82 -8.43
N LYS A 139 -15.51 13.43 -7.19
CA LYS A 139 -14.44 13.23 -6.21
C LYS A 139 -13.52 12.05 -6.57
N VAL A 140 -14.07 10.94 -7.07
CA VAL A 140 -13.29 9.81 -7.59
C VAL A 140 -12.46 10.22 -8.82
N LEU A 141 -13.00 11.05 -9.71
CA LEU A 141 -12.22 11.56 -10.84
C LEU A 141 -11.07 12.46 -10.40
N LEU A 142 -11.29 13.30 -9.37
CA LEU A 142 -10.26 14.18 -8.82
C LEU A 142 -9.18 13.40 -8.08
N SER A 143 -9.53 12.41 -7.25
CA SER A 143 -8.58 11.66 -6.44
C SER A 143 -7.47 11.03 -7.30
N GLN A 144 -7.80 10.62 -8.52
CA GLN A 144 -6.86 10.03 -9.47
C GLN A 144 -5.74 10.99 -9.92
N CYS A 145 -5.91 12.30 -9.76
CA CYS A 145 -4.83 13.26 -9.96
C CYS A 145 -3.68 13.05 -8.97
N GLY A 146 -3.94 12.40 -7.83
CA GLY A 146 -2.94 12.03 -6.83
C GLY A 146 -1.94 10.95 -7.29
N ASN A 147 -2.23 10.22 -8.37
CA ASN A 147 -1.38 9.11 -8.82
C ASN A 147 0.02 9.53 -9.28
N CYS A 148 0.17 10.75 -9.82
CA CYS A 148 1.44 11.25 -10.35
C CYS A 148 2.08 12.34 -9.49
N HIS A 149 1.30 13.10 -8.73
CA HIS A 149 1.73 14.16 -7.84
C HIS A 149 0.69 14.38 -6.73
N THR A 150 1.01 15.16 -5.70
CA THR A 150 0.05 15.44 -4.63
C THR A 150 -1.17 16.23 -5.15
N LEU A 151 -2.31 16.11 -4.48
CA LEU A 151 -3.48 16.93 -4.82
C LEU A 151 -3.24 18.42 -4.55
N GLN A 152 -2.40 18.75 -3.56
CA GLN A 152 -1.95 20.11 -3.32
C GLN A 152 -1.26 20.70 -4.55
N TRP A 153 -0.43 19.90 -5.24
CA TRP A 153 0.18 20.32 -6.51
C TRP A 153 -0.87 20.56 -7.59
N ALA A 154 -1.83 19.66 -7.74
CA ALA A 154 -2.90 19.78 -8.74
C ALA A 154 -3.72 21.07 -8.54
N LEU A 155 -4.10 21.33 -7.29
CA LEU A 155 -5.01 22.41 -6.94
C LEU A 155 -4.33 23.75 -6.62
N ARG A 156 -3.01 23.86 -6.73
CA ARG A 156 -2.26 25.07 -6.30
C ARG A 156 -2.60 26.35 -7.06
N ILE A 157 -3.03 26.24 -8.33
CA ILE A 157 -3.28 27.38 -9.20
C ILE A 157 -4.75 27.38 -9.65
N PRO A 158 -5.53 28.44 -9.35
CA PRO A 158 -6.86 28.62 -9.90
C PRO A 158 -6.83 28.71 -11.43
N ARG A 159 -7.81 28.12 -12.10
CA ARG A 159 -7.91 28.13 -13.57
C ARG A 159 -9.36 28.20 -14.01
N SER A 160 -9.59 28.83 -15.16
CA SER A 160 -10.87 28.75 -15.87
C SER A 160 -11.18 27.31 -16.31
N LYS A 161 -12.43 27.04 -16.69
CA LYS A 161 -12.85 25.74 -17.20
C LYS A 161 -11.99 25.29 -18.40
N ASP A 162 -11.74 26.20 -19.34
CA ASP A 162 -10.97 25.90 -20.54
C ASP A 162 -9.50 25.57 -20.22
N GLU A 163 -8.89 26.32 -19.30
CA GLU A 163 -7.54 26.05 -18.83
C GLU A 163 -7.46 24.70 -18.08
N TRP A 164 -8.48 24.38 -17.27
CA TRP A 164 -8.56 23.06 -16.64
C TRP A 164 -8.68 21.94 -17.65
N ALA A 165 -9.54 22.10 -18.68
CA ALA A 165 -9.66 21.11 -19.75
C ALA A 165 -8.34 20.88 -20.48
N GLN A 166 -7.56 21.95 -20.73
CA GLN A 166 -6.22 21.83 -21.34
C GLN A 166 -5.23 21.10 -20.42
N VAL A 167 -5.25 21.40 -19.11
CA VAL A 167 -4.42 20.70 -18.13
C VAL A 167 -4.77 19.21 -18.07
N ILE A 168 -6.06 18.87 -18.01
CA ILE A 168 -6.52 17.48 -17.98
C ILE A 168 -6.12 16.74 -19.25
N LYS A 169 -6.31 17.33 -20.44
CA LYS A 169 -5.87 16.76 -21.73
C LYS A 169 -4.37 16.49 -21.75
N ARG A 170 -3.56 17.43 -21.27
CA ARG A 170 -2.11 17.24 -21.17
C ARG A 170 -1.75 16.13 -20.19
N MET A 171 -2.40 16.03 -19.01
CA MET A 171 -2.18 14.94 -18.07
C MET A 171 -2.67 13.59 -18.62
N ALA A 172 -3.78 13.58 -19.35
CA ALA A 172 -4.27 12.40 -20.05
C ALA A 172 -3.28 11.90 -21.12
N GLY A 173 -2.65 12.81 -21.86
CA GLY A 173 -1.57 12.48 -22.81
C GLY A 173 -0.39 11.81 -22.09
N ARG A 174 0.11 12.42 -21.01
CA ARG A 174 1.19 11.82 -20.19
C ARG A 174 0.82 10.48 -19.58
N ALA A 175 -0.41 10.33 -19.08
CA ALA A 175 -0.89 9.05 -18.57
C ALA A 175 -0.97 7.98 -19.67
N ALA A 176 -1.21 8.36 -20.92
CA ALA A 176 -1.21 7.47 -22.07
C ALA A 176 0.21 7.04 -22.48
N GLU A 177 1.22 7.87 -22.22
CA GLU A 177 2.63 7.54 -22.41
C GLU A 177 3.11 6.51 -21.37
N ASP A 178 2.70 6.69 -20.12
CA ASP A 178 3.06 5.79 -19.00
C ASP A 178 2.29 4.46 -19.02
N HIS A 179 1.04 4.49 -19.49
CA HIS A 179 0.11 3.36 -19.44
C HIS A 179 -0.64 3.23 -20.77
N THR A 180 -1.42 2.17 -20.91
CA THR A 180 -2.36 2.07 -22.04
C THR A 180 -3.29 3.29 -22.04
N PRO A 181 -3.52 3.96 -23.21
CA PRO A 181 -4.38 5.13 -23.29
C PRO A 181 -5.73 4.92 -22.59
N GLY A 182 -6.10 5.87 -21.73
CA GLY A 182 -7.34 5.82 -20.95
C GLY A 182 -7.32 4.85 -19.76
N THR A 183 -6.15 4.43 -19.29
CA THR A 183 -5.99 3.63 -18.08
C THR A 183 -6.61 4.32 -16.86
N TYR A 184 -6.43 5.61 -16.70
CA TYR A 184 -7.10 6.39 -15.66
C TYR A 184 -8.45 6.91 -16.15
N ALA A 185 -9.48 6.92 -15.30
CA ALA A 185 -10.80 7.39 -15.71
C ALA A 185 -10.77 8.85 -16.19
N PHE A 186 -10.01 9.73 -15.51
CA PHE A 186 -9.87 11.12 -15.93
C PHE A 186 -9.24 11.29 -17.33
N SER A 187 -8.47 10.30 -17.81
CA SER A 187 -7.85 10.32 -19.14
C SER A 187 -8.80 9.87 -20.26
N GLN A 188 -10.01 9.45 -19.93
CA GLN A 188 -11.04 9.12 -20.91
C GLN A 188 -11.71 10.40 -21.40
N GLN A 189 -11.87 10.54 -22.71
CA GLN A 189 -12.40 11.74 -23.35
C GLN A 189 -13.72 12.22 -22.74
N GLN A 190 -14.60 11.31 -22.37
CA GLN A 190 -15.91 11.59 -21.79
C GLN A 190 -15.88 12.26 -20.43
N PHE A 191 -14.77 12.15 -19.68
CA PHE A 191 -14.64 12.72 -18.34
C PHE A 191 -13.85 14.03 -18.29
N ILE A 192 -13.21 14.43 -19.40
CA ILE A 192 -12.38 15.64 -19.43
C ILE A 192 -13.21 16.89 -19.14
N GLU A 193 -14.31 17.09 -19.86
CA GLU A 193 -15.17 18.27 -19.68
C GLU A 193 -15.90 18.27 -18.32
N PRO A 194 -16.54 17.17 -17.86
CA PRO A 194 -17.14 17.12 -16.53
C PRO A 194 -16.15 17.39 -15.40
N LEU A 195 -14.91 16.88 -15.50
CA LEU A 195 -13.87 17.13 -14.51
C LEU A 195 -13.38 18.58 -14.56
N ALA A 196 -13.22 19.16 -15.76
CA ALA A 196 -12.84 20.57 -15.93
C ALA A 196 -13.88 21.53 -15.36
N GLU A 197 -15.15 21.24 -15.54
CA GLU A 197 -16.26 22.01 -14.97
C GLU A 197 -16.26 21.91 -13.45
N TYR A 198 -16.10 20.72 -12.90
CA TYR A 198 -16.00 20.52 -11.45
C TYR A 198 -14.79 21.27 -10.85
N LEU A 199 -13.61 21.13 -11.48
CA LEU A 199 -12.40 21.84 -11.03
C LEU A 199 -12.55 23.36 -11.12
N ALA A 200 -13.19 23.89 -12.15
CA ALA A 200 -13.48 25.34 -12.26
C ALA A 200 -14.44 25.81 -11.18
N ALA A 201 -15.40 24.98 -10.76
CA ALA A 201 -16.33 25.31 -9.69
C ALA A 201 -15.64 25.38 -8.31
N ILE A 202 -14.65 24.49 -8.04
CA ILE A 202 -13.96 24.44 -6.74
C ILE A 202 -12.66 25.25 -6.71
N ARG A 203 -12.00 25.45 -7.86
CA ARG A 203 -10.70 26.12 -8.00
C ARG A 203 -10.65 26.97 -9.28
N GLY A 204 -11.69 27.75 -9.52
CA GLY A 204 -11.75 28.73 -10.62
C GLY A 204 -11.11 30.07 -10.26
N PRO A 205 -11.02 31.02 -11.22
CA PRO A 205 -10.56 32.38 -10.96
C PRO A 205 -11.39 33.04 -9.84
N GLY A 206 -10.70 33.65 -8.87
CA GLY A 206 -11.32 34.27 -7.70
C GLY A 206 -11.73 33.30 -6.58
N SER A 207 -11.47 32.02 -6.70
CA SER A 207 -11.63 31.07 -5.59
C SER A 207 -10.64 31.37 -4.46
N SER A 208 -11.03 31.03 -3.22
CA SER A 208 -10.15 31.15 -2.05
C SER A 208 -8.89 30.31 -2.20
N ASP A 209 -7.76 30.81 -1.69
CA ASP A 209 -6.54 30.02 -1.56
C ASP A 209 -6.63 28.97 -0.46
N ALA A 210 -7.53 29.15 0.49
CA ALA A 210 -7.84 28.16 1.51
C ALA A 210 -8.73 27.04 0.93
N ILE A 211 -8.11 25.93 0.56
CA ILE A 211 -8.80 24.74 0.07
C ILE A 211 -9.32 23.96 1.28
N PRO A 212 -10.64 23.69 1.37
CA PRO A 212 -11.18 22.95 2.49
C PRO A 212 -10.73 21.49 2.45
N PHE A 213 -10.47 20.92 3.62
CA PHE A 213 -10.25 19.50 3.82
C PHE A 213 -10.94 19.03 5.09
N LYS A 214 -11.22 17.74 5.19
CA LYS A 214 -11.86 17.14 6.34
C LYS A 214 -10.93 16.09 6.94
N GLN A 215 -10.41 16.39 8.14
CA GLN A 215 -9.56 15.44 8.85
C GLN A 215 -10.29 14.12 9.08
N ARG A 216 -9.55 13.04 8.86
CA ARG A 216 -10.01 11.69 9.15
C ARG A 216 -9.68 11.33 10.59
N PRO A 217 -10.66 10.86 11.39
CA PRO A 217 -10.42 10.46 12.77
C PRO A 217 -9.29 9.41 12.86
N ARG A 218 -8.51 9.53 13.92
CA ARG A 218 -7.49 8.52 14.24
C ARG A 218 -8.16 7.27 14.82
N PRO A 219 -7.79 6.05 14.35
CA PRO A 219 -8.25 4.83 14.99
C PRO A 219 -7.71 4.73 16.42
N THR A 220 -8.58 4.41 17.39
CA THR A 220 -8.23 4.39 18.81
C THR A 220 -8.66 3.12 19.54
N ASP A 221 -9.32 2.20 18.82
CA ASP A 221 -9.69 0.92 19.39
C ASP A 221 -8.45 0.02 19.64
N ALA A 222 -8.60 -0.93 20.56
CA ALA A 222 -7.49 -1.76 21.00
C ALA A 222 -6.85 -2.58 19.86
N ALA A 223 -7.64 -3.00 18.88
CA ALA A 223 -7.12 -3.73 17.72
C ALA A 223 -6.26 -2.80 16.84
N ALA A 224 -6.71 -1.58 16.59
CA ALA A 224 -6.03 -0.60 15.74
C ALA A 224 -4.73 -0.05 16.37
N THR A 225 -4.61 -0.06 17.68
CA THR A 225 -3.43 0.45 18.40
C THR A 225 -2.41 -0.64 18.78
N ASN A 226 -2.73 -1.91 18.52
CA ASN A 226 -1.91 -3.06 18.89
C ASN A 226 -0.82 -3.36 17.85
N LEU A 227 -0.04 -2.35 17.47
CA LEU A 227 1.01 -2.43 16.46
C LEU A 227 2.39 -2.08 17.01
N VAL A 228 3.40 -2.71 16.44
CA VAL A 228 4.79 -2.23 16.46
C VAL A 228 5.21 -1.99 15.02
N VAL A 229 5.67 -0.79 14.73
CA VAL A 229 6.08 -0.39 13.40
C VAL A 229 7.56 -0.07 13.38
N THR A 230 8.32 -0.73 12.50
CA THR A 230 9.73 -0.41 12.27
C THR A 230 9.90 0.24 10.91
N GLU A 231 10.37 1.48 10.90
CA GLU A 231 10.73 2.21 9.68
C GLU A 231 12.22 2.05 9.40
N TYR A 232 12.59 1.73 8.18
CA TYR A 232 13.95 1.62 7.66
C TYR A 232 14.20 2.75 6.67
N ALA A 233 15.03 3.74 7.03
CA ALA A 233 15.38 4.84 6.13
C ALA A 233 16.22 4.30 4.97
N LEU A 234 15.83 4.61 3.74
CA LEU A 234 16.56 4.19 2.55
C LEU A 234 17.65 5.20 2.17
N PRO A 235 18.74 4.74 1.55
CA PRO A 235 19.70 5.62 0.89
C PRO A 235 18.95 6.51 -0.11
N ARG A 236 19.37 7.78 -0.26
CA ARG A 236 18.64 8.71 -1.11
C ARG A 236 17.15 8.85 -0.78
N GLY A 237 16.73 8.51 0.47
CA GLY A 237 15.31 8.56 0.89
C GLY A 237 14.75 9.98 0.93
N GLY A 238 15.62 10.98 1.10
CA GLY A 238 15.27 12.39 1.06
C GLY A 238 14.39 12.87 2.22
N GLU A 239 13.89 14.09 2.07
CA GLU A 239 12.92 14.72 2.94
C GLU A 239 11.61 14.94 2.18
N ARG A 240 10.53 15.22 2.91
CA ARG A 240 9.23 15.51 2.29
C ARG A 240 9.28 16.84 1.53
N GLU A 241 9.04 16.77 0.24
CA GLU A 241 8.81 17.93 -0.61
C GLU A 241 7.38 17.89 -1.18
N LEU A 242 6.56 18.87 -0.81
CA LEU A 242 5.16 18.91 -1.20
C LEU A 242 4.95 18.98 -2.73
N PHE A 243 5.84 19.68 -3.41
CA PHE A 243 5.76 19.94 -4.85
C PHE A 243 6.74 19.12 -5.68
N MET A 244 7.23 18.02 -5.12
CA MET A 244 8.11 17.11 -5.83
C MET A 244 7.36 16.40 -6.95
N MET A 245 7.94 16.42 -8.13
CA MET A 245 7.49 15.58 -9.24
C MET A 245 8.00 14.15 -9.04
N ARG A 246 7.14 13.18 -9.32
CA ARG A 246 7.50 11.76 -9.35
C ARG A 246 8.62 11.51 -10.35
N GLY A 247 9.59 10.68 -9.98
CA GLY A 247 10.71 10.30 -10.85
C GLY A 247 11.96 11.14 -10.70
N ASP A 248 12.05 12.02 -9.71
CA ASP A 248 13.31 12.68 -9.40
C ASP A 248 14.32 11.65 -8.89
N ARG A 249 15.35 11.37 -9.69
CA ARG A 249 16.37 10.34 -9.45
C ARG A 249 17.37 10.67 -8.34
N ARG A 250 17.32 11.87 -7.79
CA ARG A 250 18.05 12.18 -6.54
C ARG A 250 17.52 11.34 -5.38
N PHE A 251 16.30 10.84 -5.50
CA PHE A 251 15.61 10.05 -4.48
C PHE A 251 15.37 8.63 -4.96
N VAL A 252 15.28 7.70 -4.01
CA VAL A 252 14.75 6.37 -4.26
C VAL A 252 13.23 6.43 -4.20
N TRP A 253 12.56 5.70 -5.10
CA TRP A 253 11.11 5.58 -5.18
C TRP A 253 10.71 4.11 -5.01
N PRO A 254 10.73 3.60 -3.77
CA PRO A 254 10.49 2.17 -3.54
C PRO A 254 9.04 1.86 -3.90
N HIS A 255 8.85 0.97 -4.88
CA HIS A 255 7.50 0.67 -5.37
C HIS A 255 6.95 -0.61 -4.76
N ASP A 256 7.66 -1.70 -4.82
CA ASP A 256 7.28 -3.01 -4.32
C ASP A 256 8.29 -3.54 -3.30
N VAL A 257 7.85 -4.46 -2.45
CA VAL A 257 8.67 -5.11 -1.42
C VAL A 257 8.35 -6.59 -1.33
N ILE A 258 9.40 -7.42 -1.21
CA ILE A 258 9.29 -8.81 -0.79
C ILE A 258 10.32 -9.10 0.30
N VAL A 259 10.08 -10.09 1.14
CA VAL A 259 10.91 -10.34 2.31
C VAL A 259 11.21 -11.83 2.49
N ASN A 260 12.41 -12.11 2.93
CA ASN A 260 12.80 -13.40 3.51
C ASN A 260 13.34 -13.18 4.93
N GLU A 261 13.82 -14.23 5.58
CA GLU A 261 14.31 -14.18 6.97
C GLU A 261 15.40 -13.11 7.22
N LYS A 262 16.15 -12.74 6.20
CA LYS A 262 17.32 -11.85 6.34
C LYS A 262 17.14 -10.50 5.68
N TYR A 263 16.50 -10.45 4.53
CA TYR A 263 16.43 -9.25 3.72
C TYR A 263 15.01 -8.89 3.31
N ALA A 264 14.71 -7.60 3.33
CA ALA A 264 13.60 -7.01 2.60
C ALA A 264 14.15 -6.42 1.30
N TYR A 265 13.72 -6.96 0.16
CA TYR A 265 14.08 -6.47 -1.17
C TYR A 265 13.07 -5.44 -1.64
N TYR A 266 13.53 -4.41 -2.35
CA TYR A 266 12.65 -3.40 -2.94
C TYR A 266 13.11 -3.01 -4.34
N THR A 267 12.16 -2.57 -5.16
CA THR A 267 12.44 -1.96 -6.47
C THR A 267 12.49 -0.45 -6.37
N ASP A 268 13.46 0.19 -7.04
CA ASP A 268 13.42 1.62 -7.30
C ASP A 268 12.69 1.88 -8.63
N HIS A 269 11.53 2.51 -8.56
CA HIS A 269 10.59 2.66 -9.68
C HIS A 269 11.12 3.44 -10.88
N PHE A 270 12.19 4.22 -10.72
CA PHE A 270 12.75 5.07 -11.78
C PHE A 270 14.22 4.77 -12.08
N SER A 271 14.73 3.65 -11.57
CA SER A 271 16.10 3.21 -11.84
C SER A 271 16.17 1.70 -12.05
N TYR A 272 17.29 1.24 -12.60
CA TYR A 272 17.61 -0.18 -12.73
C TYR A 272 18.39 -0.63 -11.50
N VAL A 273 17.71 -0.56 -10.34
CA VAL A 273 18.28 -0.93 -9.05
C VAL A 273 17.33 -1.87 -8.33
N LEU A 274 17.85 -3.00 -7.91
CA LEU A 274 17.27 -3.84 -6.89
C LEU A 274 17.92 -3.48 -5.56
N GLY A 275 17.13 -2.96 -4.63
CA GLY A 275 17.62 -2.67 -3.28
C GLY A 275 17.29 -3.81 -2.32
N ARG A 276 18.10 -3.94 -1.26
CA ARG A 276 17.79 -4.82 -0.13
C ARG A 276 18.18 -4.16 1.18
N VAL A 277 17.37 -4.39 2.21
CA VAL A 277 17.63 -3.96 3.58
C VAL A 277 17.82 -5.20 4.44
N ASP A 278 18.90 -5.25 5.22
CA ASP A 278 19.04 -6.27 6.27
C ASP A 278 18.05 -5.96 7.40
N VAL A 279 17.15 -6.90 7.66
CA VAL A 279 16.00 -6.66 8.55
C VAL A 279 16.41 -6.45 10.04
N LYS A 280 17.62 -6.86 10.43
CA LYS A 280 18.14 -6.74 11.80
C LYS A 280 18.98 -5.48 12.00
N SER A 281 19.81 -5.11 11.05
CA SER A 281 20.71 -3.95 11.15
C SER A 281 20.12 -2.69 10.53
N GLY A 282 19.21 -2.82 9.56
CA GLY A 282 18.72 -1.72 8.73
C GLY A 282 19.69 -1.30 7.64
N GLU A 283 20.83 -1.99 7.50
CA GLU A 283 21.79 -1.68 6.44
C GLU A 283 21.22 -1.97 5.07
N THR A 284 21.38 -1.03 4.16
CA THR A 284 20.85 -1.11 2.81
C THR A 284 21.98 -1.33 1.79
N THR A 285 21.72 -2.23 0.83
CA THR A 285 22.57 -2.44 -0.35
C THR A 285 21.75 -2.15 -1.59
N GLU A 286 22.25 -1.28 -2.47
CA GLU A 286 21.68 -1.04 -3.80
C GLU A 286 22.49 -1.82 -4.84
N MET A 287 21.83 -2.64 -5.65
CA MET A 287 22.40 -3.53 -6.66
C MET A 287 21.92 -3.08 -8.05
N PRO A 288 22.73 -2.28 -8.77
CA PRO A 288 22.38 -1.89 -10.13
C PRO A 288 22.46 -3.10 -11.07
N PHE A 289 21.54 -3.14 -12.03
CA PHE A 289 21.53 -4.17 -13.08
C PHE A 289 21.31 -3.54 -14.46
N THR A 290 21.53 -4.35 -15.51
CA THR A 290 21.35 -3.93 -16.91
C THR A 290 20.37 -4.89 -17.60
N LEU A 291 19.67 -4.36 -18.61
CA LEU A 291 18.87 -5.19 -19.49
C LEU A 291 19.69 -5.66 -20.69
N PRO A 292 19.31 -6.79 -21.32
CA PRO A 292 20.03 -7.30 -22.48
C PRO A 292 19.85 -6.37 -23.68
N GLN A 293 20.78 -6.45 -24.62
CA GLN A 293 20.69 -5.73 -25.89
C GLN A 293 19.40 -6.13 -26.63
N GLY A 294 18.64 -5.17 -27.10
CA GLY A 294 17.35 -5.41 -27.75
C GLY A 294 16.14 -5.25 -26.82
N ALA A 295 16.33 -5.09 -25.52
CA ALA A 295 15.29 -4.58 -24.66
C ALA A 295 14.86 -3.20 -25.18
N GLY A 296 13.57 -3.05 -25.50
CA GLY A 296 13.02 -1.79 -26.00
C GLY A 296 13.28 -0.63 -25.03
N ARG A 297 13.23 0.61 -25.50
CA ARG A 297 13.13 1.75 -24.60
C ARG A 297 11.80 1.63 -23.85
N GLY A 298 11.84 1.66 -22.52
CA GLY A 298 10.63 1.77 -21.73
C GLY A 298 9.97 3.13 -22.00
N ASN A 299 8.65 3.20 -21.93
CA ASN A 299 7.89 4.42 -22.23
C ASN A 299 8.27 5.65 -21.39
N ARG A 300 9.05 5.47 -20.32
CA ARG A 300 9.47 6.55 -19.42
C ARG A 300 10.71 7.32 -19.87
N ALA A 301 11.45 6.79 -20.86
CA ALA A 301 12.63 7.51 -21.41
C ALA A 301 12.26 8.86 -22.02
N GLU A 302 11.06 8.96 -22.56
CA GLU A 302 10.56 10.18 -23.25
C GLU A 302 9.98 11.20 -22.26
N MET A 303 9.54 10.77 -21.07
CA MET A 303 8.97 11.68 -20.09
C MET A 303 9.95 12.66 -19.47
N ASP A 304 11.21 12.24 -19.27
CA ASP A 304 12.23 13.07 -18.62
C ASP A 304 13.06 13.90 -19.63
N GLY A 305 12.86 13.68 -20.94
CA GLY A 305 13.54 14.45 -21.99
C GLY A 305 15.08 14.34 -21.97
N ARG A 306 15.64 13.33 -21.29
CA ARG A 306 17.08 13.15 -21.17
C ARG A 306 17.57 12.14 -22.20
N PRO A 307 18.46 12.55 -23.13
CA PRO A 307 19.09 11.62 -24.06
C PRO A 307 19.86 10.53 -23.32
N GLY A 308 19.61 9.26 -23.69
CA GLY A 308 20.32 8.12 -23.11
C GLY A 308 19.69 7.49 -21.89
N ASP A 309 18.54 7.98 -21.42
CA ASP A 309 17.77 7.31 -20.38
C ASP A 309 17.07 6.06 -20.95
N PRO A 310 17.32 4.85 -20.41
CA PRO A 310 16.68 3.63 -20.87
C PRO A 310 15.17 3.55 -20.60
N GLY A 311 14.62 4.50 -19.83
CA GLY A 311 13.19 4.71 -19.65
C GLY A 311 12.43 3.49 -19.22
N GLY A 312 12.63 3.04 -18.07
CA GLY A 312 11.89 1.96 -17.47
C GLY A 312 12.44 1.76 -16.07
N GLY A 313 11.58 1.67 -15.07
CA GLY A 313 11.99 1.36 -13.71
C GLY A 313 11.58 -0.04 -13.36
N ALA A 314 12.25 -0.58 -12.36
CA ALA A 314 11.84 -1.80 -11.72
C ALA A 314 10.51 -1.59 -10.99
N HIS A 315 9.59 -2.55 -11.08
CA HIS A 315 8.28 -2.42 -10.49
C HIS A 315 8.01 -3.61 -9.56
N GLU A 316 7.24 -4.61 -9.96
CA GLU A 316 6.90 -5.74 -9.12
C GLU A 316 8.10 -6.66 -8.83
N LEU A 317 8.06 -7.27 -7.64
CA LEU A 317 8.99 -8.29 -7.17
C LEU A 317 8.24 -9.55 -6.75
N GLN A 318 8.78 -10.71 -7.08
CA GLN A 318 8.33 -11.98 -6.53
C GLN A 318 9.53 -12.93 -6.30
N PHE A 319 9.45 -13.83 -5.32
CA PHE A 319 10.39 -14.94 -5.23
C PHE A 319 9.94 -16.08 -6.13
N ASP A 320 10.87 -16.65 -6.90
CA ASP A 320 10.63 -17.94 -7.53
C ASP A 320 10.74 -19.08 -6.48
N THR A 321 10.40 -20.30 -6.88
CA THR A 321 10.42 -21.49 -6.00
C THR A 321 11.82 -21.87 -5.50
N LYS A 322 12.88 -21.24 -6.03
CA LYS A 322 14.28 -21.43 -5.61
C LYS A 322 14.80 -20.28 -4.75
N GLY A 323 13.95 -19.27 -4.46
CA GLY A 323 14.33 -18.10 -3.69
C GLY A 323 15.06 -17.02 -4.48
N ASN A 324 15.10 -17.12 -5.82
CA ASN A 324 15.58 -16.02 -6.65
C ASN A 324 14.54 -14.90 -6.67
N VAL A 325 15.00 -13.65 -6.81
CA VAL A 325 14.15 -12.48 -6.94
C VAL A 325 13.88 -12.21 -8.42
N ILE A 326 12.62 -12.30 -8.83
CA ILE A 326 12.18 -11.90 -10.17
C ILE A 326 11.69 -10.45 -10.10
N VAL A 327 12.10 -9.64 -11.08
CA VAL A 327 11.77 -8.21 -11.19
C VAL A 327 11.03 -7.97 -12.49
N GLY A 328 9.84 -7.42 -12.41
CA GLY A 328 9.03 -7.02 -13.56
C GLY A 328 9.36 -5.58 -13.98
N MET A 329 9.47 -5.37 -15.30
CA MET A 329 9.74 -4.07 -15.91
C MET A 329 8.98 -3.92 -17.22
N ASP A 330 8.73 -2.67 -17.65
CA ASP A 330 8.05 -2.42 -18.93
C ASP A 330 8.77 -2.99 -20.15
N ASN A 331 10.07 -3.13 -20.07
CA ASN A 331 10.93 -3.48 -21.21
C ASN A 331 11.83 -4.70 -20.94
N GLY A 332 11.59 -5.42 -19.85
CA GLY A 332 12.37 -6.60 -19.51
C GLY A 332 11.87 -7.34 -18.29
N THR A 333 12.36 -8.54 -18.14
CA THR A 333 12.26 -9.36 -16.93
C THR A 333 13.66 -9.59 -16.42
N VAL A 334 13.89 -9.44 -15.12
CA VAL A 334 15.20 -9.65 -14.49
C VAL A 334 15.06 -10.68 -13.39
N LYS A 335 16.06 -11.53 -13.26
CA LYS A 335 16.19 -12.51 -12.18
C LYS A 335 17.49 -12.26 -11.46
N TYR A 336 17.44 -12.13 -10.15
CA TYR A 336 18.58 -12.02 -9.26
C TYR A 336 18.69 -13.30 -8.43
N ASP A 337 19.85 -13.93 -8.46
CA ASP A 337 20.20 -15.06 -7.63
C ASP A 337 20.93 -14.57 -6.36
N PRO A 338 20.32 -14.66 -5.18
CA PRO A 338 20.93 -14.18 -3.93
C PRO A 338 22.16 -14.98 -3.48
N GLU A 339 22.30 -16.24 -3.90
CA GLU A 339 23.43 -17.09 -3.52
C GLU A 339 24.70 -16.73 -4.29
N THR A 340 24.56 -16.48 -5.60
CA THR A 340 25.70 -16.14 -6.47
C THR A 340 25.89 -14.65 -6.68
N GLY A 341 24.89 -13.82 -6.35
CA GLY A 341 24.89 -12.39 -6.62
C GLY A 341 24.74 -12.03 -8.09
N LYS A 342 24.36 -12.97 -8.96
CA LYS A 342 24.28 -12.75 -10.41
C LYS A 342 22.89 -12.34 -10.86
N PHE A 343 22.85 -11.58 -11.93
CA PHE A 343 21.66 -11.21 -12.66
C PHE A 343 21.57 -11.98 -13.99
N ALA A 344 20.36 -12.45 -14.30
CA ALA A 344 19.95 -12.92 -15.62
C ALA A 344 18.80 -12.01 -16.11
N SER A 345 18.62 -11.85 -17.43
CA SER A 345 17.60 -10.93 -17.94
C SER A 345 17.08 -11.31 -19.33
N TRP A 346 15.82 -11.00 -19.58
CA TRP A 346 15.10 -11.23 -20.85
C TRP A 346 14.61 -9.90 -21.42
N PRO A 347 14.70 -9.69 -22.77
CA PRO A 347 14.36 -8.42 -23.41
C PRO A 347 12.84 -8.23 -23.59
N MET A 348 12.04 -8.82 -22.73
CA MET A 348 10.59 -8.71 -22.71
C MET A 348 10.07 -8.83 -21.29
N GLY A 349 9.07 -8.05 -20.95
CA GLY A 349 8.46 -8.06 -19.63
C GLY A 349 7.29 -7.08 -19.51
N ARG A 350 6.73 -7.07 -18.33
CA ARG A 350 5.74 -6.09 -17.88
C ARG A 350 6.05 -5.74 -16.42
N PRO A 351 5.63 -4.54 -15.96
CA PRO A 351 5.77 -4.15 -14.57
C PRO A 351 5.11 -5.12 -13.60
N MET A 352 3.96 -5.70 -13.98
CA MET A 352 3.17 -6.66 -13.23
C MET A 352 3.17 -8.00 -13.93
N PHE A 353 3.34 -9.08 -13.14
CA PHE A 353 3.45 -10.45 -13.67
C PHE A 353 3.06 -11.48 -12.61
N GLY A 354 2.66 -12.67 -13.03
CA GLY A 354 2.52 -13.85 -12.18
C GLY A 354 3.65 -14.85 -12.36
N LEU A 355 3.93 -15.65 -11.34
CA LEU A 355 4.84 -16.80 -11.41
C LEU A 355 4.04 -18.09 -11.33
N ASP A 356 4.21 -18.98 -12.31
CA ASP A 356 3.64 -20.31 -12.22
C ASP A 356 4.45 -21.22 -11.24
N PRO A 357 3.93 -22.38 -10.83
CA PRO A 357 4.64 -23.29 -9.93
C PRO A 357 6.02 -23.76 -10.41
N ASN A 358 6.34 -23.59 -11.68
CA ASN A 358 7.65 -23.90 -12.26
C ASN A 358 8.60 -22.69 -12.26
N GLY A 359 8.13 -21.53 -11.81
CA GLY A 359 8.88 -20.28 -11.81
C GLY A 359 8.90 -19.55 -13.15
N ASN A 360 8.04 -19.93 -14.10
CA ASN A 360 7.90 -19.17 -15.33
C ASN A 360 7.12 -17.87 -15.07
N VAL A 361 7.54 -16.81 -15.74
CA VAL A 361 6.89 -15.50 -15.69
C VAL A 361 5.74 -15.43 -16.70
N TRP A 362 4.58 -15.01 -16.21
CA TRP A 362 3.39 -14.82 -17.03
C TRP A 362 2.90 -13.37 -16.93
N PHE A 363 2.59 -12.76 -18.06
CA PHE A 363 2.04 -11.39 -18.07
C PHE A 363 1.18 -11.13 -19.31
N MET A 364 0.29 -10.15 -19.18
CA MET A 364 -0.42 -9.62 -20.33
C MET A 364 0.45 -8.58 -21.04
N LYS A 365 0.66 -8.76 -22.35
CA LYS A 365 1.42 -7.83 -23.17
C LYS A 365 0.71 -6.46 -23.29
N ARG A 366 1.47 -5.40 -23.52
CA ARG A 366 0.95 -4.02 -23.57
C ARG A 366 -0.16 -3.80 -24.62
N ASN A 367 -0.21 -4.60 -25.68
CA ASN A 367 -1.29 -4.56 -26.66
C ASN A 367 -2.65 -5.06 -26.11
N ASN A 368 -2.64 -5.63 -24.89
CA ASN A 368 -3.81 -6.20 -24.20
C ASN A 368 -4.56 -7.28 -25.00
N SER A 369 -3.87 -8.00 -25.85
CA SER A 369 -4.42 -9.10 -26.67
C SER A 369 -3.54 -10.35 -26.72
N GLU A 370 -2.45 -10.35 -25.93
CA GLU A 370 -1.55 -11.50 -25.82
C GLU A 370 -1.14 -11.73 -24.36
N ILE A 371 -1.29 -12.96 -23.90
CA ILE A 371 -0.65 -13.44 -22.67
C ILE A 371 0.69 -14.05 -23.07
N VAL A 372 1.75 -13.68 -22.35
CA VAL A 372 3.12 -14.11 -22.65
C VAL A 372 3.65 -14.92 -21.49
N LYS A 373 4.31 -16.02 -21.82
CA LYS A 373 5.11 -16.86 -20.91
C LYS A 373 6.59 -16.69 -21.19
N ILE A 374 7.40 -16.50 -20.16
CA ILE A 374 8.87 -16.58 -20.22
C ILE A 374 9.32 -17.72 -19.29
N ASP A 375 10.04 -18.68 -19.84
CA ASP A 375 10.75 -19.67 -19.05
C ASP A 375 12.05 -19.07 -18.51
N THR A 376 12.11 -18.85 -17.20
CA THR A 376 13.26 -18.24 -16.54
C THR A 376 14.34 -19.22 -16.11
N SER A 377 14.27 -20.48 -16.55
CA SER A 377 15.30 -21.49 -16.28
C SER A 377 16.55 -21.30 -17.14
N SER A 378 16.43 -20.64 -18.30
CA SER A 378 17.54 -20.34 -19.23
C SER A 378 17.41 -18.96 -19.83
N GLU A 379 18.53 -18.22 -19.94
CA GLU A 379 18.58 -16.91 -20.59
C GLU A 379 18.29 -16.98 -22.10
N ASP A 380 18.49 -18.13 -22.72
CA ASP A 380 18.22 -18.39 -24.14
C ASP A 380 16.74 -18.70 -24.42
N SER A 381 15.92 -18.79 -23.40
CA SER A 381 14.49 -19.08 -23.52
C SER A 381 13.76 -18.03 -24.32
N LYS A 382 12.98 -18.45 -25.31
CA LYS A 382 12.15 -17.57 -26.12
C LYS A 382 10.77 -17.42 -25.51
N PRO A 383 10.25 -16.19 -25.41
CA PRO A 383 8.88 -15.96 -24.95
C PRO A 383 7.84 -16.67 -25.84
N VAL A 384 6.83 -17.25 -25.22
CA VAL A 384 5.68 -17.86 -25.90
C VAL A 384 4.46 -16.97 -25.70
N SER A 385 3.76 -16.63 -26.80
CA SER A 385 2.56 -15.77 -26.78
C SER A 385 1.30 -16.56 -27.09
N PHE A 386 0.22 -16.23 -26.37
CA PHE A 386 -1.12 -16.78 -26.57
C PHE A 386 -2.07 -15.63 -26.87
N LEU A 387 -2.81 -15.72 -27.98
CA LEU A 387 -3.79 -14.70 -28.35
C LEU A 387 -5.04 -14.81 -27.46
N VAL A 388 -5.50 -13.68 -26.96
CA VAL A 388 -6.73 -13.55 -26.18
C VAL A 388 -7.55 -12.37 -26.71
N PRO A 389 -8.86 -12.31 -26.43
CA PRO A 389 -9.66 -11.13 -26.77
C PRO A 389 -9.03 -9.84 -26.24
N LYS A 390 -9.07 -8.79 -27.05
CA LYS A 390 -8.47 -7.50 -26.67
C LYS A 390 -9.25 -6.85 -25.54
N ASN A 391 -8.56 -6.58 -24.45
CA ASN A 391 -9.08 -5.89 -23.27
C ASN A 391 -8.61 -4.44 -23.20
N ARG A 392 -9.19 -3.69 -22.29
CA ARG A 392 -8.81 -2.30 -22.03
C ARG A 392 -8.34 -2.14 -20.58
N GLY A 393 -7.14 -1.60 -20.40
CA GLY A 393 -6.64 -1.21 -19.10
C GLY A 393 -6.42 -2.40 -18.14
N ILE A 394 -5.65 -3.38 -18.57
CA ILE A 394 -5.14 -4.42 -17.71
C ILE A 394 -4.05 -3.82 -16.82
N TYR A 395 -4.14 -4.10 -15.52
CA TYR A 395 -3.15 -3.60 -14.58
C TYR A 395 -2.19 -4.69 -14.13
N ASP A 396 -2.72 -5.81 -13.66
CA ASP A 396 -1.94 -6.87 -13.04
C ASP A 396 -2.25 -8.25 -13.64
N THR A 397 -1.38 -9.20 -13.35
CA THR A 397 -1.48 -10.59 -13.79
C THR A 397 -0.89 -11.47 -12.71
N ASP A 398 -1.61 -12.51 -12.30
CA ASP A 398 -1.15 -13.47 -11.30
C ASP A 398 -1.36 -14.91 -11.79
N THR A 399 -0.74 -15.91 -11.16
CA THR A 399 -0.85 -17.32 -11.59
C THR A 399 -1.18 -18.21 -10.41
N ASP A 400 -2.17 -19.07 -10.57
CA ASP A 400 -2.60 -20.01 -9.53
C ASP A 400 -1.79 -21.33 -9.51
N SER A 401 -2.06 -22.19 -8.54
CA SER A 401 -1.34 -23.46 -8.36
C SER A 401 -1.54 -24.45 -9.52
N LYS A 402 -2.61 -24.27 -10.31
CA LYS A 402 -2.92 -25.08 -11.50
C LYS A 402 -2.22 -24.56 -12.75
N GLY A 403 -1.53 -23.40 -12.64
CA GLY A 403 -0.85 -22.70 -13.73
C GLY A 403 -1.79 -21.87 -14.60
N ARG A 404 -3.02 -21.57 -14.14
CA ARG A 404 -3.93 -20.65 -14.82
C ARG A 404 -3.51 -19.21 -14.52
N THR A 405 -3.55 -18.36 -15.53
CA THR A 405 -3.21 -16.93 -15.41
C THR A 405 -4.45 -16.10 -15.18
N HIS A 406 -4.50 -15.41 -14.06
CA HIS A 406 -5.53 -14.46 -13.70
C HIS A 406 -5.14 -13.05 -14.15
N VAL A 407 -6.09 -12.30 -14.70
CA VAL A 407 -5.85 -10.97 -15.28
C VAL A 407 -6.77 -9.96 -14.63
N TYR A 408 -6.20 -8.87 -14.12
CA TYR A 408 -6.94 -7.79 -13.49
C TYR A 408 -7.27 -6.72 -14.51
N ILE A 409 -8.53 -6.69 -14.97
CA ILE A 409 -9.00 -5.78 -16.02
C ILE A 409 -9.59 -4.53 -15.35
N TRP A 410 -8.70 -3.75 -14.77
CA TRP A 410 -8.99 -2.60 -13.93
C TRP A 410 -10.03 -1.66 -14.53
N ARG A 411 -9.83 -1.28 -15.79
CA ARG A 411 -10.63 -0.26 -16.44
C ARG A 411 -12.04 -0.71 -16.83
N GLU A 412 -12.26 -2.00 -16.96
CA GLU A 412 -13.56 -2.55 -17.35
C GLU A 412 -14.34 -3.15 -16.18
N GLY A 413 -13.77 -3.11 -14.95
CA GLY A 413 -14.39 -3.75 -13.80
C GLY A 413 -14.60 -5.25 -14.04
N LYS A 414 -13.53 -5.95 -14.44
CA LYS A 414 -13.56 -7.38 -14.72
C LYS A 414 -12.32 -8.08 -14.19
N VAL A 415 -12.41 -9.38 -14.03
CA VAL A 415 -11.27 -10.29 -13.91
C VAL A 415 -11.32 -11.30 -15.03
N GLY A 416 -10.17 -11.67 -15.58
CA GLY A 416 -10.01 -12.70 -16.60
C GLY A 416 -9.27 -13.91 -16.05
N ILE A 417 -9.48 -15.07 -16.66
CA ILE A 417 -8.71 -16.26 -16.39
C ILE A 417 -8.34 -16.95 -17.70
N PHE A 418 -7.07 -17.29 -17.84
CA PHE A 418 -6.51 -18.00 -18.98
C PHE A 418 -5.98 -19.36 -18.50
N ASP A 419 -6.44 -20.44 -19.11
CA ASP A 419 -5.93 -21.78 -18.89
C ASP A 419 -4.98 -22.16 -20.03
N PRO A 420 -3.66 -22.27 -19.79
CA PRO A 420 -2.70 -22.61 -20.84
C PRO A 420 -2.80 -24.04 -21.35
N LYS A 421 -3.49 -24.94 -20.63
CA LYS A 421 -3.69 -26.34 -21.04
C LYS A 421 -4.77 -26.48 -22.10
N THR A 422 -5.85 -25.72 -21.96
CA THR A 422 -6.97 -25.70 -22.92
C THR A 422 -6.88 -24.54 -23.90
N VAL A 423 -6.02 -23.56 -23.64
CA VAL A 423 -5.89 -22.29 -24.36
C VAL A 423 -7.19 -21.47 -24.34
N GLU A 424 -7.98 -21.64 -23.30
CA GLU A 424 -9.25 -20.92 -23.11
C GLU A 424 -9.05 -19.68 -22.23
N TYR A 425 -9.74 -18.60 -22.60
CA TYR A 425 -9.78 -17.35 -21.86
C TYR A 425 -11.23 -16.95 -21.57
N THR A 426 -11.53 -16.70 -20.29
CA THR A 426 -12.87 -16.30 -19.84
C THR A 426 -12.81 -15.06 -18.96
N GLU A 427 -13.81 -14.18 -19.06
CA GLU A 427 -13.92 -12.96 -18.27
C GLU A 427 -15.16 -12.96 -17.39
N TYR A 428 -15.03 -12.35 -16.21
CA TYR A 428 -16.10 -12.18 -15.23
C TYR A 428 -16.19 -10.70 -14.83
N LYS A 429 -17.38 -10.12 -14.86
CA LYS A 429 -17.64 -8.75 -14.40
C LYS A 429 -17.65 -8.72 -12.87
N THR A 430 -17.07 -7.67 -12.29
CA THR A 430 -17.21 -7.39 -10.86
C THR A 430 -18.68 -7.09 -10.52
N PRO A 431 -19.17 -7.49 -9.33
CA PRO A 431 -20.53 -7.16 -8.90
C PRO A 431 -20.78 -5.65 -8.91
N THR A 432 -19.86 -4.86 -8.38
CA THR A 432 -19.87 -3.39 -8.51
C THR A 432 -19.32 -3.00 -9.89
N PRO A 433 -20.12 -2.31 -10.74
CA PRO A 433 -19.65 -1.87 -12.04
C PRO A 433 -18.46 -0.92 -11.93
N MET A 434 -17.45 -1.13 -12.78
CA MET A 434 -16.25 -0.27 -12.83
C MET A 434 -15.49 -0.17 -11.49
N ALA A 435 -15.59 -1.20 -10.65
CA ALA A 435 -14.95 -1.22 -9.33
C ALA A 435 -13.43 -1.06 -9.37
N GLY A 436 -12.81 -1.46 -10.48
CA GLY A 436 -11.38 -1.25 -10.74
C GLY A 436 -10.47 -2.24 -10.01
N PRO A 437 -10.59 -3.57 -10.24
CA PRO A 437 -9.66 -4.55 -9.69
C PRO A 437 -8.26 -4.25 -10.22
N ARG A 438 -7.35 -3.87 -9.32
CA ARG A 438 -6.06 -3.29 -9.69
C ARG A 438 -4.89 -4.23 -9.47
N ARG A 439 -4.61 -4.57 -8.23
CA ARG A 439 -3.55 -5.50 -7.81
C ARG A 439 -4.09 -6.45 -6.77
N GLY A 440 -3.48 -7.61 -6.69
CA GLY A 440 -3.93 -8.60 -5.76
C GLY A 440 -2.99 -9.74 -5.53
N GLN A 441 -3.55 -10.87 -5.13
CA GLN A 441 -2.83 -12.11 -4.88
C GLN A 441 -3.80 -13.29 -4.99
N ILE A 442 -3.27 -14.45 -5.39
CA ILE A 442 -3.97 -15.73 -5.34
C ILE A 442 -3.74 -16.37 -3.97
N ASP A 443 -4.79 -16.86 -3.32
CA ASP A 443 -4.68 -17.57 -2.05
C ASP A 443 -4.41 -19.08 -2.23
N ALA A 444 -4.16 -19.78 -1.13
CA ALA A 444 -3.88 -21.23 -1.14
C ALA A 444 -5.04 -22.10 -1.64
N GLN A 445 -6.24 -21.53 -1.81
CA GLN A 445 -7.40 -22.18 -2.42
C GLN A 445 -7.59 -21.81 -3.90
N ASP A 446 -6.59 -21.23 -4.55
CA ASP A 446 -6.65 -20.73 -5.92
C ASP A 446 -7.73 -19.64 -6.15
N ARG A 447 -8.12 -18.90 -5.09
CA ARG A 447 -9.02 -17.77 -5.22
C ARG A 447 -8.22 -16.49 -5.45
N LEU A 448 -8.64 -15.71 -6.42
CA LEU A 448 -8.08 -14.37 -6.65
C LEU A 448 -8.66 -13.39 -5.62
N TRP A 449 -7.81 -12.64 -4.98
CA TRP A 449 -8.16 -11.45 -4.19
C TRP A 449 -7.63 -10.20 -4.89
N ALA A 450 -8.47 -9.19 -5.06
CA ALA A 450 -8.10 -7.96 -5.79
C ALA A 450 -8.53 -6.70 -5.04
N ALA A 451 -7.65 -5.71 -4.99
CA ALA A 451 -7.98 -4.38 -4.51
C ALA A 451 -8.83 -3.65 -5.55
N GLU A 452 -10.06 -3.28 -5.20
CA GLU A 452 -10.98 -2.55 -6.08
C GLU A 452 -10.84 -1.04 -5.86
N PHE A 453 -9.90 -0.47 -6.58
CA PHE A 453 -9.38 0.88 -6.41
C PHE A 453 -10.45 1.98 -6.46
N TYR A 454 -11.46 1.86 -7.33
CA TYR A 454 -12.49 2.88 -7.48
C TYR A 454 -13.71 2.67 -6.58
N ALA A 455 -13.84 1.49 -5.98
CA ALA A 455 -15.01 1.14 -5.18
C ALA A 455 -14.73 1.13 -3.67
N GLY A 456 -13.47 1.28 -3.24
CA GLY A 456 -13.12 1.28 -1.81
C GLY A 456 -13.37 -0.06 -1.13
N GLN A 457 -13.10 -1.17 -1.82
CA GLN A 457 -13.38 -2.50 -1.34
C GLN A 457 -12.38 -3.53 -1.89
N VAL A 458 -12.51 -4.77 -1.46
CA VAL A 458 -11.71 -5.90 -1.93
C VAL A 458 -12.62 -6.94 -2.56
N LEU A 459 -12.25 -7.43 -3.74
CA LEU A 459 -12.90 -8.53 -4.44
C LEU A 459 -12.25 -9.86 -4.07
N MET A 460 -13.05 -10.89 -3.86
CA MET A 460 -12.66 -12.31 -3.94
C MET A 460 -13.34 -12.95 -5.14
N PHE A 461 -12.57 -13.64 -5.98
CA PHE A 461 -13.07 -14.44 -7.09
C PHE A 461 -12.60 -15.90 -6.93
N ASP A 462 -13.56 -16.80 -6.80
CA ASP A 462 -13.35 -18.26 -6.81
C ASP A 462 -13.64 -18.76 -8.24
N PRO A 463 -12.62 -19.10 -9.03
CA PRO A 463 -12.82 -19.49 -10.43
C PRO A 463 -13.50 -20.85 -10.59
N ASP A 464 -13.30 -21.76 -9.65
CA ASP A 464 -13.87 -23.10 -9.73
C ASP A 464 -15.38 -23.08 -9.44
N LYS A 465 -15.82 -22.17 -8.56
CA LYS A 465 -17.26 -21.95 -8.26
C LYS A 465 -17.88 -20.85 -9.11
N LYS A 466 -17.07 -20.09 -9.87
CA LYS A 466 -17.48 -18.87 -10.61
C LYS A 466 -18.16 -17.86 -9.68
N LEU A 467 -17.65 -17.73 -8.46
CA LEU A 467 -18.22 -16.89 -7.41
C LEU A 467 -17.35 -15.64 -7.22
N LEU A 468 -18.01 -14.47 -7.32
CA LEU A 468 -17.41 -13.20 -6.96
C LEU A 468 -18.08 -12.65 -5.71
N LYS A 469 -17.29 -12.20 -4.74
CA LYS A 469 -17.74 -11.59 -3.50
C LYS A 469 -16.92 -10.35 -3.17
N GLU A 470 -17.58 -9.26 -2.85
CA GLU A 470 -16.97 -8.00 -2.49
C GLU A 470 -17.00 -7.77 -0.98
N TYR A 471 -15.94 -7.16 -0.45
CA TYR A 471 -15.75 -6.86 0.96
C TYR A 471 -15.47 -5.35 1.09
N PRO A 472 -16.48 -4.54 1.44
CA PRO A 472 -16.29 -3.10 1.66
C PRO A 472 -15.29 -2.83 2.78
N LEU A 473 -14.42 -1.83 2.59
CA LEU A 473 -13.56 -1.35 3.66
C LEU A 473 -14.42 -0.59 4.66
N THR A 474 -14.38 -1.02 5.92
CA THR A 474 -15.19 -0.46 6.99
C THR A 474 -14.33 -0.09 8.19
N ASN A 475 -14.80 0.88 8.98
CA ASN A 475 -14.23 1.17 10.29
C ASN A 475 -15.28 0.85 11.37
N GLY A 476 -14.98 -0.11 12.23
CA GLY A 476 -15.88 -0.52 13.31
C GLY A 476 -17.25 -1.00 12.83
N GLY A 477 -17.32 -1.68 11.67
CA GLY A 477 -18.55 -2.22 11.09
C GLY A 477 -19.40 -1.19 10.33
N LYS A 478 -18.97 0.06 10.23
CA LYS A 478 -19.63 1.07 9.40
C LYS A 478 -18.96 1.10 8.02
N PRO A 479 -19.73 1.05 6.93
CA PRO A 479 -19.16 1.19 5.60
C PRO A 479 -18.32 2.46 5.52
N TYR A 480 -17.08 2.31 5.07
CA TYR A 480 -16.29 3.47 4.69
C TYR A 480 -16.89 4.01 3.39
N THR A 481 -17.50 5.18 3.46
CA THR A 481 -18.10 5.77 2.27
C THR A 481 -17.01 6.28 1.35
N ALA A 482 -16.70 5.49 0.30
CA ALA A 482 -15.95 6.01 -0.84
C ALA A 482 -16.54 7.36 -1.30
N PRO A 483 -15.74 8.25 -1.87
CA PRO A 483 -14.56 8.02 -2.71
C PRO A 483 -13.22 8.09 -1.97
N TYR A 484 -13.16 7.88 -0.69
CA TYR A 484 -12.03 8.29 0.13
C TYR A 484 -11.07 7.17 0.49
N ALA A 485 -11.42 5.91 0.22
CA ALA A 485 -10.50 4.79 0.27
C ALA A 485 -10.18 4.33 -1.16
N GLU A 486 -8.90 4.29 -1.47
CA GLU A 486 -8.37 3.83 -2.75
C GLU A 486 -7.41 2.66 -2.50
N PRO A 487 -7.94 1.43 -2.28
CA PRO A 487 -7.09 0.27 -2.07
C PRO A 487 -6.25 0.01 -3.33
N TYR A 488 -4.93 0.05 -3.18
CA TYR A 488 -4.03 -0.02 -4.32
C TYR A 488 -3.53 -1.44 -4.58
N SER A 489 -3.09 -2.10 -3.52
CA SER A 489 -2.55 -3.46 -3.51
C SER A 489 -3.10 -4.21 -2.31
N LEU A 490 -2.95 -5.51 -2.31
CA LEU A 490 -3.27 -6.35 -1.18
C LEU A 490 -2.31 -7.52 -1.06
N SER A 491 -2.28 -8.14 0.13
CA SER A 491 -1.59 -9.40 0.33
C SER A 491 -2.40 -10.30 1.26
N VAL A 492 -2.30 -11.60 1.00
CA VAL A 492 -3.08 -12.64 1.67
C VAL A 492 -2.24 -13.34 2.73
N ASP A 493 -2.78 -13.43 3.94
CA ASP A 493 -2.28 -14.26 5.03
C ASP A 493 -3.17 -15.51 5.15
N ASP A 494 -2.85 -16.51 4.37
CA ASP A 494 -3.60 -17.78 4.34
C ASP A 494 -3.61 -18.48 5.71
N LYS A 495 -2.51 -18.41 6.44
CA LYS A 495 -2.38 -19.04 7.75
C LYS A 495 -3.38 -18.48 8.76
N ASN A 496 -3.58 -17.17 8.76
CA ASN A 496 -4.48 -16.47 9.68
C ASN A 496 -5.83 -16.13 9.06
N GLN A 497 -6.08 -16.50 7.79
CA GLN A 497 -7.30 -16.20 7.03
C GLN A 497 -7.60 -14.68 6.98
N ILE A 498 -6.59 -13.90 6.64
CA ILE A 498 -6.62 -12.43 6.61
C ILE A 498 -6.20 -11.93 5.24
N VAL A 499 -6.87 -10.89 4.77
CA VAL A 499 -6.40 -10.04 3.67
C VAL A 499 -5.98 -8.69 4.24
N TRP A 500 -4.78 -8.26 3.87
CA TRP A 500 -4.29 -6.92 4.14
C TRP A 500 -4.35 -6.08 2.88
N THR A 501 -4.80 -4.83 2.99
CA THR A 501 -4.76 -3.86 1.89
C THR A 501 -4.38 -2.48 2.39
N ASN A 502 -3.80 -1.68 1.51
CA ASN A 502 -3.41 -0.30 1.78
C ASN A 502 -4.42 0.69 1.19
N ASP A 503 -4.39 1.92 1.69
CA ASP A 503 -5.08 3.05 1.09
C ASP A 503 -4.05 3.97 0.43
N PHE A 504 -4.12 4.08 -0.89
CA PHE A 504 -3.21 4.93 -1.66
C PHE A 504 -3.38 6.43 -1.35
N SER A 505 -4.59 6.85 -1.07
CA SER A 505 -4.96 8.26 -0.87
C SER A 505 -4.83 8.74 0.58
N ALA A 506 -4.54 7.82 1.51
CA ALA A 506 -4.39 8.11 2.93
C ALA A 506 -3.28 7.26 3.56
N ASN A 507 -2.83 7.64 4.73
CA ASN A 507 -1.88 6.87 5.53
C ASN A 507 -2.58 5.76 6.34
N ARG A 508 -3.34 4.90 5.64
CA ARG A 508 -4.19 3.86 6.23
C ARG A 508 -3.89 2.48 5.65
N LEU A 509 -4.10 1.48 6.49
CA LEU A 509 -4.10 0.07 6.16
C LEU A 509 -5.39 -0.56 6.68
N TYR A 510 -5.81 -1.63 6.03
CA TYR A 510 -6.96 -2.42 6.44
C TYR A 510 -6.57 -3.89 6.56
N ARG A 511 -7.06 -4.51 7.61
CA ARG A 511 -7.00 -5.94 7.85
C ARG A 511 -8.42 -6.49 7.76
N ILE A 512 -8.67 -7.38 6.81
CA ILE A 512 -9.97 -7.97 6.54
C ILE A 512 -9.93 -9.44 6.96
N ASP A 513 -10.85 -9.86 7.81
CA ASP A 513 -11.07 -11.26 8.15
C ASP A 513 -11.83 -11.94 7.00
N MET A 514 -11.26 -12.95 6.37
CA MET A 514 -11.83 -13.63 5.21
C MET A 514 -13.15 -14.35 5.53
N ASN A 515 -13.33 -14.79 6.77
CA ASN A 515 -14.51 -15.57 7.17
C ASN A 515 -15.71 -14.67 7.46
N THR A 516 -15.46 -13.55 8.15
CA THR A 516 -16.52 -12.64 8.58
C THR A 516 -16.72 -11.45 7.63
N GLY A 517 -15.68 -11.07 6.89
CA GLY A 517 -15.65 -9.86 6.08
C GLY A 517 -15.47 -8.58 6.89
N GLN A 518 -15.26 -8.68 8.19
CA GLN A 518 -15.01 -7.51 9.03
C GLN A 518 -13.61 -6.95 8.78
N SER A 519 -13.50 -5.63 8.70
CA SER A 519 -12.22 -4.94 8.53
C SER A 519 -11.86 -4.12 9.77
N THR A 520 -10.56 -4.07 10.05
CA THR A 520 -9.96 -3.15 11.04
C THR A 520 -9.10 -2.15 10.29
N GLU A 521 -9.27 -0.87 10.61
CA GLU A 521 -8.45 0.21 10.05
C GLU A 521 -7.26 0.52 10.97
N TYR A 522 -6.09 0.69 10.39
CA TYR A 522 -4.86 1.08 11.06
C TYR A 522 -4.32 2.37 10.47
N MET A 523 -3.69 3.20 11.29
CA MET A 523 -2.98 4.39 10.86
C MET A 523 -1.47 4.15 10.91
N THR A 524 -0.75 4.49 9.85
CA THR A 524 0.71 4.48 9.85
C THR A 524 1.28 5.61 10.71
N PRO A 525 2.48 5.44 11.33
CA PRO A 525 3.04 6.44 12.24
C PRO A 525 3.56 7.70 11.54
N SER A 526 3.63 7.68 10.22
CA SER A 526 3.99 8.80 9.35
C SER A 526 3.04 8.87 8.16
N ASN A 527 2.99 10.01 7.49
CA ASN A 527 2.22 10.17 6.26
C ASN A 527 2.99 9.54 5.10
N TYR A 528 2.58 8.35 4.66
CA TYR A 528 3.16 7.62 3.53
C TYR A 528 2.23 7.64 2.32
N GLU A 529 2.80 7.59 1.12
CA GLU A 529 2.09 7.12 -0.07
C GLU A 529 2.36 5.62 -0.21
N LEU A 530 1.31 4.82 -0.08
CA LEU A 530 1.41 3.37 -0.04
C LEU A 530 1.02 2.78 -1.40
N ARG A 531 1.94 2.03 -2.03
CA ARG A 531 1.69 1.42 -3.35
C ARG A 531 1.68 -0.10 -3.34
N ASP A 532 2.44 -0.71 -2.46
CA ASP A 532 2.44 -2.16 -2.30
C ASP A 532 2.42 -2.53 -0.83
N LEU A 533 2.13 -3.78 -0.57
CA LEU A 533 2.33 -4.43 0.72
C LEU A 533 2.49 -5.94 0.53
N LYS A 534 3.28 -6.57 1.41
CA LYS A 534 3.43 -8.03 1.43
C LYS A 534 3.36 -8.55 2.86
N VAL A 535 2.59 -9.61 3.05
CA VAL A 535 2.58 -10.38 4.29
C VAL A 535 3.83 -11.23 4.36
N ASP A 536 4.51 -11.21 5.50
CA ASP A 536 5.61 -12.12 5.80
C ASP A 536 5.04 -13.40 6.43
N THR A 537 4.81 -14.41 5.60
CA THR A 537 4.23 -15.69 6.04
C THR A 537 5.19 -16.55 6.87
N ALA A 538 6.49 -16.27 6.82
CA ALA A 538 7.53 -16.96 7.60
C ALA A 538 7.70 -16.35 9.01
N ALA A 539 7.24 -15.12 9.21
CA ALA A 539 7.36 -14.46 10.50
C ALA A 539 6.61 -15.21 11.61
N ALA A 540 7.19 -15.20 12.82
CA ALA A 540 6.55 -15.80 13.99
C ALA A 540 5.28 -15.07 14.43
N ARG A 541 5.18 -13.78 14.13
CA ARG A 541 4.02 -12.89 14.38
C ARG A 541 3.43 -12.46 13.04
N PRO A 542 2.12 -12.16 12.97
CA PRO A 542 1.56 -11.55 11.77
C PRO A 542 2.30 -10.26 11.43
N THR A 543 2.98 -10.26 10.30
CA THR A 543 3.88 -9.17 9.88
C THR A 543 3.57 -8.76 8.46
N VAL A 544 3.51 -7.45 8.25
CA VAL A 544 3.29 -6.84 6.94
C VAL A 544 4.44 -5.90 6.62
N TRP A 545 4.96 -5.99 5.41
CA TRP A 545 5.96 -5.08 4.86
C TRP A 545 5.33 -4.18 3.80
N LEU A 546 5.77 -2.93 3.77
CA LEU A 546 5.30 -1.96 2.77
C LEU A 546 6.39 -0.93 2.44
N PRO A 547 6.43 -0.43 1.20
CA PRO A 547 7.27 0.70 0.82
C PRO A 547 6.53 2.02 1.05
N SER A 548 7.22 3.03 1.61
CA SER A 548 6.78 4.43 1.53
C SER A 548 7.32 5.03 0.24
N TYR A 549 6.44 5.20 -0.74
CA TYR A 549 6.82 5.49 -2.11
C TYR A 549 7.43 6.87 -2.30
N ARG A 550 6.84 7.92 -1.71
CA ARG A 550 7.39 9.29 -1.80
C ARG A 550 8.37 9.58 -0.68
N PRO A 551 9.35 10.46 -0.92
CA PRO A 551 10.20 10.98 0.16
C PRO A 551 9.40 11.55 1.35
N PRO A 552 9.88 11.28 2.58
CA PRO A 552 11.05 10.48 2.91
C PRO A 552 10.81 8.99 2.68
N SER A 553 11.52 8.43 1.70
CA SER A 553 11.32 7.04 1.27
C SER A 553 11.89 6.05 2.28
N LYS A 554 11.09 5.02 2.60
CA LYS A 554 11.41 4.03 3.64
C LYS A 554 10.86 2.67 3.23
N LEU A 555 11.44 1.60 3.79
CA LEU A 555 10.67 0.37 3.99
C LEU A 555 10.07 0.40 5.39
N VAL A 556 8.91 -0.21 5.53
CA VAL A 556 8.16 -0.22 6.79
C VAL A 556 7.71 -1.65 7.09
N LYS A 557 8.05 -2.12 8.29
CA LYS A 557 7.61 -3.39 8.83
C LYS A 557 6.57 -3.12 9.92
N ILE A 558 5.43 -3.78 9.84
CA ILE A 558 4.33 -3.70 10.82
C ILE A 558 4.13 -5.07 11.41
N GLU A 559 4.22 -5.18 12.73
CA GLU A 559 4.03 -6.41 13.49
C GLU A 559 2.85 -6.24 14.45
N MET A 560 2.00 -7.26 14.51
CA MET A 560 0.90 -7.31 15.47
C MET A 560 1.40 -7.80 16.83
N ARG A 561 0.93 -7.16 17.92
CA ARG A 561 1.19 -7.64 19.29
C ARG A 561 0.31 -8.81 19.66
#